data_ca431157e339f641d8e8e319e57f6c99
#
_entry.id   ca431157e339f641d8e8e319e57f6c99
#
_cell.length_a   1.000
_cell.length_b   1.000
_cell.length_c   1.000
_cell.angle_alpha   90.00
_cell.angle_beta   90.00
_cell.angle_gamma   90.00
#
_symmetry.space_group_name_H-M   'P 1'
#
loop_
_entity.id
_entity.type
_entity.pdbx_description
1 polymer ?
#
loop_
_entity_poly.entity_id
_entity_poly.type
_entity_poly.pdbx_seq_one_letter_code
_entity_poly.pdbx_strand_id
1 'polypeptide(L)'
;MARLDLDLAHSYKANPQSDEDYALLPLKMCFDDGGAYALLGPSGCGKTTLLNIISGLIRPSQGSVHFGGTEVTNKTPQARNIAQVFQFPVIYDTMTVAENLAFPLRNRGVAPAQIKQRVGQIAEMLELSAQLDSPASGLAADAKQKISLGRGLVRSDVSAVLFDEP
;
A
#
# COMPACT_ATOMS: atom_id res chain seq x y z
N MET A 1 2.24 -7.51 11.47
CA MET A 1 1.22 -6.54 11.02
C MET A 1 0.54 -5.96 12.24
N ALA A 2 -0.46 -5.11 12.10
CA ALA A 2 -1.16 -4.53 13.23
C ALA A 2 -2.68 -4.62 13.01
N ARG A 3 -3.48 -4.74 14.09
CA ARG A 3 -4.93 -4.55 14.03
C ARG A 3 -5.23 -3.11 13.63
N LEU A 4 -6.15 -2.92 12.69
CA LEU A 4 -6.60 -1.61 12.23
C LEU A 4 -8.05 -1.38 12.69
N ASP A 5 -8.30 -0.29 13.38
CA ASP A 5 -9.63 0.13 13.78
C ASP A 5 -9.93 1.49 13.14
N LEU A 6 -11.05 1.56 12.43
CA LEU A 6 -11.52 2.74 11.70
C LEU A 6 -12.87 3.17 12.27
N ASP A 7 -13.01 4.45 12.59
CA ASP A 7 -14.27 5.11 12.92
C ASP A 7 -14.23 6.48 12.26
N LEU A 8 -14.72 6.61 11.04
CA LEU A 8 -14.49 7.79 10.22
C LEU A 8 -15.58 8.04 9.17
N ALA A 9 -15.59 9.27 8.66
CA ALA A 9 -16.29 9.67 7.44
C ALA A 9 -15.39 10.59 6.61
N HIS A 10 -15.60 10.66 5.31
CA HIS A 10 -14.85 11.56 4.46
C HIS A 10 -15.69 12.19 3.35
N SER A 11 -15.60 13.50 3.26
CA SER A 11 -16.09 14.30 2.15
C SER A 11 -14.96 15.15 1.59
N TYR A 12 -14.88 15.25 0.28
CA TYR A 12 -14.02 16.23 -0.41
C TYR A 12 -14.58 17.64 -0.39
N LYS A 13 -15.87 17.78 -0.04
CA LYS A 13 -16.51 19.10 0.14
C LYS A 13 -16.27 19.60 1.57
N ALA A 14 -15.98 20.90 1.71
CA ALA A 14 -15.75 21.52 3.01
C ALA A 14 -16.99 21.48 3.91
N ASN A 15 -18.19 21.63 3.32
CA ASN A 15 -19.46 21.65 4.03
C ASN A 15 -20.46 20.70 3.33
N PRO A 16 -20.39 19.39 3.57
CA PRO A 16 -21.32 18.43 3.00
C PRO A 16 -22.74 18.68 3.55
N GLN A 17 -23.74 18.69 2.66
CA GLN A 17 -25.14 18.98 2.98
C GLN A 17 -26.02 17.72 2.90
N SER A 18 -25.57 16.68 2.19
CA SER A 18 -26.29 15.44 1.98
C SER A 18 -25.33 14.26 1.92
N ASP A 19 -25.86 13.03 1.99
CA ASP A 19 -25.09 11.81 1.87
C ASP A 19 -24.33 11.71 0.54
N GLU A 20 -24.85 12.28 -0.52
CA GLU A 20 -24.22 12.31 -1.84
C GLU A 20 -22.92 13.14 -1.88
N ASP A 21 -22.72 14.00 -0.89
CA ASP A 21 -21.51 14.81 -0.75
C ASP A 21 -20.34 14.03 -0.13
N TYR A 22 -20.60 12.85 0.41
CA TYR A 22 -19.60 12.01 1.05
C TYR A 22 -18.99 11.00 0.06
N ALA A 23 -17.66 10.93 0.03
CA ALA A 23 -16.95 9.82 -0.59
C ALA A 23 -16.98 8.56 0.28
N LEU A 24 -17.06 8.74 1.61
CA LEU A 24 -17.28 7.71 2.60
C LEU A 24 -18.26 8.22 3.65
N LEU A 25 -19.46 7.64 3.68
CA LEU A 25 -20.40 7.83 4.78
C LEU A 25 -19.79 7.35 6.11
N PRO A 26 -20.30 7.80 7.27
CA PRO A 26 -19.83 7.33 8.56
C PRO A 26 -19.76 5.80 8.61
N LEU A 27 -18.58 5.27 8.86
CA LEU A 27 -18.33 3.83 8.91
C LEU A 27 -17.46 3.46 10.11
N LYS A 28 -17.70 2.25 10.63
CA LYS A 28 -16.83 1.60 11.60
C LYS A 28 -16.39 0.26 11.03
N MET A 29 -15.09 0.04 10.96
CA MET A 29 -14.50 -1.20 10.48
C MET A 29 -13.32 -1.61 11.35
N CYS A 30 -13.13 -2.90 11.48
CA CYS A 30 -11.99 -3.49 12.15
C CYS A 30 -11.35 -4.53 11.24
N PHE A 31 -10.03 -4.51 11.15
CA PHE A 31 -9.23 -5.51 10.47
C PHE A 31 -8.25 -6.09 11.49
N ASP A 32 -8.38 -7.38 11.78
CA ASP A 32 -7.54 -8.04 12.78
C ASP A 32 -6.10 -8.22 12.29
N ASP A 33 -5.16 -8.29 13.23
CA ASP A 33 -3.77 -8.54 12.93
C ASP A 33 -3.59 -9.90 12.22
N GLY A 34 -2.81 -9.88 11.13
CA GLY A 34 -2.57 -11.06 10.31
C GLY A 34 -3.74 -11.50 9.42
N GLY A 35 -4.87 -10.80 9.45
CA GLY A 35 -6.02 -11.08 8.59
C GLY A 35 -5.78 -10.68 7.13
N ALA A 36 -6.51 -11.34 6.22
CA ALA A 36 -6.61 -10.97 4.81
C ALA A 36 -8.05 -10.60 4.49
N TYR A 37 -8.27 -9.40 3.95
CA TYR A 37 -9.59 -8.82 3.73
C TYR A 37 -9.72 -8.31 2.30
N ALA A 38 -10.92 -8.45 1.73
CA ALA A 38 -11.26 -7.89 0.44
C ALA A 38 -12.37 -6.84 0.59
N LEU A 39 -12.14 -5.64 0.04
CA LEU A 39 -13.15 -4.59 -0.05
C LEU A 39 -13.93 -4.76 -1.35
N LEU A 40 -15.19 -5.16 -1.26
CA LEU A 40 -16.06 -5.36 -2.42
C LEU A 40 -17.04 -4.20 -2.55
N GLY A 41 -17.30 -3.78 -3.77
CA GLY A 41 -18.25 -2.72 -4.07
C GLY A 41 -18.11 -2.20 -5.49
N PRO A 42 -19.13 -1.50 -6.02
CA PRO A 42 -19.10 -0.92 -7.36
C PRO A 42 -17.97 0.12 -7.53
N SER A 43 -17.65 0.44 -8.77
CA SER A 43 -16.73 1.55 -9.05
C SER A 43 -17.28 2.85 -8.47
N GLY A 44 -16.39 3.68 -7.89
CA GLY A 44 -16.77 4.96 -7.28
C GLY A 44 -17.35 4.87 -5.85
N CYS A 45 -17.50 3.68 -5.26
CA CYS A 45 -18.05 3.56 -3.89
C CYS A 45 -17.04 3.90 -2.76
N GLY A 46 -15.88 4.49 -3.08
CA GLY A 46 -14.94 4.99 -2.09
C GLY A 46 -13.82 4.01 -1.68
N LYS A 47 -13.64 2.85 -2.32
CA LYS A 47 -12.58 1.87 -1.96
C LYS A 47 -11.18 2.50 -1.95
N THR A 48 -10.78 3.15 -3.04
CA THR A 48 -9.49 3.85 -3.16
C THR A 48 -9.38 4.98 -2.12
N THR A 49 -10.46 5.71 -1.86
CA THR A 49 -10.49 6.75 -0.81
C THR A 49 -10.21 6.14 0.56
N LEU A 50 -10.84 5.01 0.89
CA LEU A 50 -10.60 4.30 2.15
C LEU A 50 -9.15 3.83 2.26
N LEU A 51 -8.60 3.21 1.22
CA LEU A 51 -7.19 2.78 1.20
C LEU A 51 -6.23 3.96 1.38
N ASN A 52 -6.50 5.10 0.73
CA ASN A 52 -5.70 6.33 0.87
C ASN A 52 -5.81 6.94 2.28
N ILE A 53 -6.95 6.81 2.95
CA ILE A 53 -7.11 7.22 4.35
C ILE A 53 -6.33 6.29 5.28
N ILE A 54 -6.42 4.97 5.08
CA ILE A 54 -5.66 4.00 5.89
C ILE A 54 -4.15 4.22 5.72
N SER A 55 -3.67 4.45 4.51
CA SER A 55 -2.25 4.71 4.26
C SER A 55 -1.76 6.08 4.76
N GLY A 56 -2.67 7.04 4.99
CA GLY A 56 -2.33 8.39 5.42
C GLY A 56 -2.02 9.35 4.27
N LEU A 57 -2.33 8.98 3.03
CA LEU A 57 -2.27 9.87 1.87
C LEU A 57 -3.41 10.91 1.91
N ILE A 58 -4.55 10.53 2.45
CA ILE A 58 -5.70 11.39 2.68
C ILE A 58 -6.02 11.38 4.18
N ARG A 59 -6.29 12.56 4.74
CA ARG A 59 -6.82 12.67 6.10
C ARG A 59 -8.35 12.60 6.04
N PRO A 60 -9.01 11.79 6.88
CA PRO A 60 -10.47 11.76 6.94
C PRO A 60 -11.01 13.13 7.38
N SER A 61 -12.17 13.53 6.89
CA SER A 61 -12.82 14.78 7.30
C SER A 61 -13.39 14.68 8.72
N GLN A 62 -13.73 13.48 9.17
CA GLN A 62 -14.25 13.20 10.52
C GLN A 62 -13.72 11.85 11.01
N GLY A 63 -13.59 11.75 12.36
CA GLY A 63 -13.24 10.49 13.01
C GLY A 63 -11.74 10.19 13.06
N SER A 64 -11.40 8.92 13.23
CA SER A 64 -10.04 8.49 13.54
C SER A 64 -9.66 7.14 12.94
N VAL A 65 -8.35 6.94 12.81
CA VAL A 65 -7.70 5.70 12.37
C VAL A 65 -6.73 5.26 13.46
N HIS A 66 -6.81 3.99 13.88
CA HIS A 66 -5.92 3.42 14.90
C HIS A 66 -5.22 2.16 14.36
N PHE A 67 -3.94 2.01 14.69
CA PHE A 67 -3.15 0.81 14.42
C PHE A 67 -2.65 0.24 15.76
N GLY A 68 -3.04 -0.99 16.09
CA GLY A 68 -2.68 -1.62 17.35
C GLY A 68 -3.06 -0.80 18.57
N GLY A 69 -4.22 -0.13 18.55
CA GLY A 69 -4.70 0.76 19.61
C GLY A 69 -4.05 2.16 19.62
N THR A 70 -3.05 2.42 18.78
CA THR A 70 -2.43 3.76 18.68
C THR A 70 -3.10 4.58 17.58
N GLU A 71 -3.54 5.80 17.90
CA GLU A 71 -4.10 6.71 16.91
C GLU A 71 -3.02 7.17 15.90
N VAL A 72 -3.34 7.01 14.62
CA VAL A 72 -2.46 7.37 13.49
C VAL A 72 -3.10 8.37 12.52
N THR A 73 -4.25 8.92 12.83
CA THR A 73 -5.05 9.81 11.97
C THR A 73 -4.22 10.92 11.36
N ASN A 74 -3.34 11.53 12.15
CA ASN A 74 -2.50 12.66 11.74
C ASN A 74 -1.06 12.25 11.37
N LYS A 75 -0.74 10.95 11.36
CA LYS A 75 0.61 10.47 11.02
C LYS A 75 0.77 10.36 9.51
N THR A 76 1.98 10.66 9.03
CA THR A 76 2.35 10.48 7.63
C THR A 76 2.37 9.00 7.22
N PRO A 77 2.29 8.67 5.92
CA PRO A 77 2.39 7.29 5.44
C PRO A 77 3.65 6.57 5.94
N GLN A 78 4.79 7.27 5.98
CA GLN A 78 6.04 6.73 6.49
C GLN A 78 5.95 6.34 7.96
N ALA A 79 5.32 7.19 8.78
CA ALA A 79 5.15 6.94 10.21
C ALA A 79 4.10 5.86 10.50
N ARG A 80 3.16 5.61 9.59
CA ARG A 80 2.19 4.50 9.68
C ARG A 80 2.80 3.16 9.31
N ASN A 81 3.95 3.16 8.65
CA ASN A 81 4.67 1.96 8.21
C ASN A 81 3.82 1.04 7.31
N ILE A 82 3.12 1.61 6.35
CA ILE A 82 2.27 0.92 5.38
C ILE A 82 3.05 0.66 4.08
N ALA A 83 2.75 -0.44 3.41
CA ALA A 83 3.04 -0.65 2.00
C ALA A 83 1.74 -0.55 1.19
N GLN A 84 1.74 0.24 0.12
CA GLN A 84 0.60 0.37 -0.78
C GLN A 84 1.01 0.02 -2.21
N VAL A 85 0.23 -0.85 -2.82
CA VAL A 85 0.32 -1.22 -4.23
C VAL A 85 -0.84 -0.55 -4.95
N PHE A 86 -0.53 0.30 -5.91
CA PHE A 86 -1.51 1.08 -6.66
C PHE A 86 -1.98 0.31 -7.91
N GLN A 87 -3.14 0.68 -8.42
CA GLN A 87 -3.74 0.15 -9.64
C GLN A 87 -2.80 0.25 -10.85
N PHE A 88 -2.05 1.35 -10.97
CA PHE A 88 -1.01 1.49 -11.99
C PHE A 88 0.36 1.17 -11.42
N PRO A 89 1.24 0.48 -12.18
CA PRO A 89 2.57 0.11 -11.71
C PRO A 89 3.39 1.34 -11.30
N VAL A 90 3.90 1.37 -10.09
CA VAL A 90 4.83 2.39 -9.62
C VAL A 90 6.22 1.79 -9.58
N ILE A 91 7.01 2.06 -10.62
CA ILE A 91 8.37 1.54 -10.78
C ILE A 91 9.34 2.67 -11.16
N TYR A 92 10.62 2.42 -11.01
CA TYR A 92 11.69 3.29 -11.50
C TYR A 92 12.24 2.69 -12.81
N ASP A 93 11.89 3.29 -13.93
CA ASP A 93 12.28 2.81 -15.27
C ASP A 93 13.79 2.81 -15.50
N THR A 94 14.55 3.68 -14.81
CA THR A 94 16.00 3.76 -14.88
C THR A 94 16.73 2.70 -14.07
N MET A 95 16.02 1.91 -13.28
CA MET A 95 16.56 0.85 -12.42
C MET A 95 16.29 -0.52 -13.03
N THR A 96 17.12 -1.51 -12.68
CA THR A 96 16.84 -2.92 -12.95
C THR A 96 15.69 -3.44 -12.10
N VAL A 97 15.21 -4.64 -12.40
CA VAL A 97 14.21 -5.33 -11.55
C VAL A 97 14.73 -5.50 -10.12
N ALA A 98 15.96 -5.99 -9.97
CA ALA A 98 16.58 -6.17 -8.65
C ALA A 98 16.69 -4.86 -7.88
N GLU A 99 17.06 -3.78 -8.53
CA GLU A 99 17.18 -2.45 -7.90
C GLU A 99 15.81 -1.90 -7.48
N ASN A 100 14.78 -2.06 -8.30
CA ASN A 100 13.40 -1.70 -7.96
C ASN A 100 12.93 -2.44 -6.71
N LEU A 101 13.11 -3.77 -6.67
CA LEU A 101 12.73 -4.58 -5.51
C LEU A 101 13.55 -4.24 -4.26
N ALA A 102 14.84 -3.92 -4.42
CA ALA A 102 15.72 -3.56 -3.31
C ALA A 102 15.46 -2.16 -2.74
N PHE A 103 14.91 -1.24 -3.53
CA PHE A 103 14.79 0.17 -3.19
C PHE A 103 14.11 0.45 -1.84
N PRO A 104 12.94 -0.17 -1.51
CA PRO A 104 12.28 0.07 -0.22
C PRO A 104 13.12 -0.36 0.98
N LEU A 105 13.95 -1.39 0.85
CA LEU A 105 14.84 -1.89 1.90
C LEU A 105 16.10 -1.04 2.04
N ARG A 106 16.67 -0.58 0.91
CA ARG A 106 17.82 0.34 0.91
C ARG A 106 17.50 1.64 1.64
N ASN A 107 16.34 2.22 1.39
CA ASN A 107 15.89 3.46 2.05
C ASN A 107 15.70 3.31 3.56
N ARG A 108 15.64 2.09 4.07
CA ARG A 108 15.54 1.77 5.50
C ARG A 108 16.85 1.32 6.13
N GLY A 109 17.93 1.36 5.36
CA GLY A 109 19.25 0.98 5.86
C GLY A 109 19.42 -0.52 6.15
N VAL A 110 18.62 -1.38 5.51
CA VAL A 110 18.74 -2.84 5.65
C VAL A 110 20.08 -3.30 5.08
N ALA A 111 20.75 -4.25 5.76
CA ALA A 111 22.06 -4.75 5.35
C ALA A 111 22.02 -5.39 3.94
N PRO A 112 23.04 -5.18 3.09
CA PRO A 112 23.06 -5.65 1.69
C PRO A 112 22.81 -7.17 1.55
N ALA A 113 23.34 -7.99 2.45
CA ALA A 113 23.13 -9.44 2.41
C ALA A 113 21.65 -9.81 2.61
N GLN A 114 20.97 -9.15 3.55
CA GLN A 114 19.54 -9.34 3.81
C GLN A 114 18.69 -8.85 2.63
N ILE A 115 19.07 -7.72 2.02
CA ILE A 115 18.40 -7.21 0.81
C ILE A 115 18.50 -8.24 -0.30
N LYS A 116 19.70 -8.76 -0.59
CA LYS A 116 19.91 -9.75 -1.64
C LYS A 116 19.04 -11.00 -1.42
N GLN A 117 19.04 -11.53 -0.19
CA GLN A 117 18.21 -12.67 0.16
C GLN A 117 16.73 -12.40 -0.05
N ARG A 118 16.23 -11.27 0.46
CA ARG A 118 14.80 -10.95 0.38
C ARG A 118 14.35 -10.65 -1.04
N VAL A 119 15.15 -9.93 -1.83
CA VAL A 119 14.89 -9.68 -3.26
C VAL A 119 14.81 -11.00 -4.02
N GLY A 120 15.72 -11.95 -3.77
CA GLY A 120 15.67 -13.29 -4.39
C GLY A 120 14.37 -14.02 -4.08
N GLN A 121 13.92 -14.04 -2.82
CA GLN A 121 12.66 -14.68 -2.43
C GLN A 121 11.45 -14.06 -3.14
N ILE A 122 11.39 -12.74 -3.21
CA ILE A 122 10.28 -12.04 -3.87
C ILE A 122 10.33 -12.23 -5.38
N ALA A 123 11.51 -12.22 -5.98
CA ALA A 123 11.67 -12.46 -7.41
C ALA A 123 11.26 -13.89 -7.80
N GLU A 124 11.58 -14.88 -6.98
CA GLU A 124 11.13 -16.26 -7.18
C GLU A 124 9.61 -16.38 -7.07
N MET A 125 9.01 -15.81 -6.02
CA MET A 125 7.57 -15.80 -5.78
C MET A 125 6.78 -15.18 -6.95
N LEU A 126 7.33 -14.14 -7.58
CA LEU A 126 6.69 -13.37 -8.66
C LEU A 126 7.16 -13.79 -10.05
N GLU A 127 7.97 -14.84 -10.16
CA GLU A 127 8.54 -15.33 -11.45
C GLU A 127 9.38 -14.29 -12.19
N LEU A 128 10.12 -13.46 -11.43
CA LEU A 128 10.99 -12.41 -11.96
C LEU A 128 12.48 -12.77 -11.92
N SER A 129 12.85 -13.97 -11.44
CA SER A 129 14.24 -14.36 -11.18
C SER A 129 15.12 -14.25 -12.42
N ALA A 130 14.60 -14.62 -13.60
CA ALA A 130 15.34 -14.55 -14.86
C ALA A 130 15.55 -13.11 -15.38
N GLN A 131 14.84 -12.14 -14.82
CA GLN A 131 14.83 -10.74 -15.28
C GLN A 131 15.46 -9.77 -14.28
N LEU A 132 16.07 -10.27 -13.20
CA LEU A 132 16.60 -9.43 -12.12
C LEU A 132 17.55 -8.35 -12.59
N ASP A 133 18.40 -8.65 -13.56
CA ASP A 133 19.40 -7.71 -14.12
C ASP A 133 18.87 -6.90 -15.31
N SER A 134 17.63 -7.15 -15.74
CA SER A 134 17.01 -6.43 -16.85
C SER A 134 16.55 -5.03 -16.43
N PRO A 135 16.73 -3.99 -17.29
CA PRO A 135 16.14 -2.67 -17.06
C PRO A 135 14.61 -2.75 -17.03
N ALA A 136 13.97 -2.12 -16.05
CA ALA A 136 12.52 -2.16 -15.91
C ALA A 136 11.78 -1.50 -17.07
N SER A 137 12.39 -0.52 -17.74
CA SER A 137 11.81 0.21 -18.88
C SER A 137 11.42 -0.71 -20.06
N GLY A 138 12.23 -1.74 -20.33
CA GLY A 138 12.07 -2.67 -21.46
C GLY A 138 11.09 -3.80 -21.23
N LEU A 139 10.49 -3.91 -20.05
CA LEU A 139 9.64 -5.05 -19.71
C LEU A 139 8.17 -4.83 -20.12
N ALA A 140 7.46 -5.94 -20.32
CA ALA A 140 6.02 -5.96 -20.58
C ALA A 140 5.22 -5.46 -19.35
N ALA A 141 3.97 -5.06 -19.57
CA ALA A 141 3.12 -4.46 -18.54
C ALA A 141 2.89 -5.38 -17.33
N ASP A 142 2.71 -6.70 -17.57
CA ASP A 142 2.54 -7.68 -16.50
C ASP A 142 3.78 -7.79 -15.61
N ALA A 143 4.99 -7.79 -16.20
CA ALA A 143 6.23 -7.78 -15.43
C ALA A 143 6.39 -6.49 -14.62
N LYS A 144 6.01 -5.34 -15.18
CA LYS A 144 6.00 -4.06 -14.46
C LYS A 144 5.02 -4.08 -13.29
N GLN A 145 3.85 -4.70 -13.45
CA GLN A 145 2.89 -4.89 -12.36
C GLN A 145 3.46 -5.80 -11.27
N LYS A 146 4.08 -6.92 -11.65
CA LYS A 146 4.78 -7.81 -10.72
C LYS A 146 5.89 -7.08 -9.94
N ILE A 147 6.66 -6.20 -10.58
CA ILE A 147 7.68 -5.38 -9.91
C ILE A 147 7.03 -4.44 -8.88
N SER A 148 5.96 -3.74 -9.27
CA SER A 148 5.21 -2.85 -8.36
C SER A 148 4.67 -3.61 -7.14
N LEU A 149 4.10 -4.79 -7.35
CA LEU A 149 3.66 -5.71 -6.30
C LEU A 149 4.83 -6.13 -5.40
N GLY A 150 5.94 -6.55 -5.99
CA GLY A 150 7.14 -6.98 -5.27
C GLY A 150 7.73 -5.88 -4.39
N ARG A 151 7.70 -4.63 -4.84
CA ARG A 151 8.12 -3.47 -4.04
C ARG A 151 7.26 -3.28 -2.78
N GLY A 152 5.97 -3.61 -2.86
CA GLY A 152 5.08 -3.61 -1.68
C GLY A 152 5.38 -4.78 -0.74
N LEU A 153 5.61 -5.98 -1.29
CA LEU A 153 5.77 -7.22 -0.53
C LEU A 153 7.18 -7.46 0.02
N VAL A 154 8.21 -6.77 -0.51
CA VAL A 154 9.60 -6.99 -0.10
C VAL A 154 9.84 -6.67 1.37
N ARG A 155 9.04 -5.76 1.94
CA ARG A 155 9.10 -5.38 3.34
C ARG A 155 8.32 -6.36 4.21
N SER A 156 8.96 -6.90 5.25
CA SER A 156 8.35 -7.80 6.24
C SER A 156 7.88 -7.08 7.52
N ASP A 157 8.30 -5.82 7.71
CA ASP A 157 8.09 -5.02 8.92
C ASP A 157 6.85 -4.12 8.86
N VAL A 158 6.04 -4.23 7.82
CA VAL A 158 4.88 -3.34 7.60
C VAL A 158 3.73 -3.61 8.57
N SER A 159 3.02 -2.54 8.93
CA SER A 159 1.78 -2.63 9.71
C SER A 159 0.65 -3.25 8.89
N ALA A 160 0.56 -2.92 7.61
CA ALA A 160 -0.35 -3.54 6.65
C ALA A 160 0.18 -3.39 5.23
N VAL A 161 -0.30 -4.25 4.33
CA VAL A 161 -0.13 -4.11 2.87
C VAL A 161 -1.50 -3.82 2.28
N LEU A 162 -1.61 -2.74 1.51
CA LEU A 162 -2.84 -2.30 0.86
C LEU A 162 -2.71 -2.53 -0.66
N PHE A 163 -3.74 -3.11 -1.25
CA PHE A 163 -3.80 -3.35 -2.70
C PHE A 163 -5.01 -2.60 -3.27
N ASP A 164 -4.77 -1.75 -4.25
CA ASP A 164 -5.81 -1.02 -4.97
C ASP A 164 -5.91 -1.58 -6.39
N GLU A 165 -6.75 -2.61 -6.58
CA GLU A 165 -6.97 -3.32 -7.86
C GLU A 165 -5.66 -3.72 -8.56
N PRO A 166 -4.78 -4.54 -7.89
CA PRO A 166 -3.44 -4.86 -8.36
C PRO A 166 -3.40 -5.74 -9.59
#